data_9b0fe67cd5758fe29291ff98972d6c81
#
_entry.id   9b0fe67cd5758fe29291ff98972d6c81
#
_cell.length_a   1.000
_cell.length_b   1.000
_cell.length_c   1.000
_cell.angle_alpha   90.00
_cell.angle_beta   90.00
_cell.angle_gamma   90.00
#
_symmetry.space_group_name_H-M   'P 1'
#
loop_
_entity.id
_entity.type
_entity.pdbx_description
1 polymer ?
#
loop_
_entity_poly.entity_id
_entity_poly.type
_entity_poly.pdbx_seq_one_letter_code
_entity_poly.pdbx_strand_id
1 'polypeptide(L)'
;SSNPKSLEAVFGVRCYGSADAAAAARDRAFFFAAEGRNTGRVSSVGDRPTSLCLVKPHAMAAGYAGLVLDQVMGKFHVTALEMFNLDRANATEFYEVYKGVTPEYNAMVEELISSPFLAIEVADPDGGNPVEGLRALCGPADPEIARVLRGGSLRAQFGQDKVKNGVHCTDLPEDGSLECEFFFSILCS
;
A
#
# COMPACT_ATOMS: atom_id res chain seq x y z
N SER A 1 27.58 -18.48 -15.36
CA SER A 1 27.54 -17.05 -15.78
C SER A 1 26.43 -16.38 -15.02
N SER A 2 26.75 -15.46 -14.11
CA SER A 2 25.81 -14.70 -13.33
C SER A 2 25.02 -13.75 -14.25
N ASN A 3 23.70 -13.83 -14.20
CA ASN A 3 22.83 -12.85 -14.87
C ASN A 3 23.11 -11.47 -14.31
N PRO A 4 23.60 -10.48 -15.10
CA PRO A 4 23.93 -9.15 -14.60
C PRO A 4 22.71 -8.35 -14.09
N LYS A 5 21.49 -8.84 -14.38
CA LYS A 5 20.24 -8.28 -13.87
C LYS A 5 19.70 -9.03 -12.64
N SER A 6 20.45 -9.99 -12.08
CA SER A 6 20.05 -10.65 -10.84
C SER A 6 20.13 -9.67 -9.66
N LEU A 7 19.30 -9.86 -8.65
CA LEU A 7 19.34 -9.06 -7.42
C LEU A 7 20.72 -9.12 -6.76
N GLU A 8 21.36 -10.30 -6.79
CA GLU A 8 22.72 -10.48 -6.26
C GLU A 8 23.76 -9.65 -7.03
N ALA A 9 23.64 -9.57 -8.37
CA ALA A 9 24.55 -8.76 -9.18
C ALA A 9 24.36 -7.26 -8.94
N VAL A 10 23.13 -6.82 -8.67
CA VAL A 10 22.77 -5.42 -8.43
C VAL A 10 23.10 -5.00 -6.98
N PHE A 11 22.75 -5.82 -5.99
CA PHE A 11 22.80 -5.49 -4.56
C PHE A 11 23.88 -6.23 -3.77
N GLY A 12 24.63 -7.13 -4.43
CA GLY A 12 25.69 -7.92 -3.82
C GLY A 12 25.18 -8.86 -2.73
N VAL A 13 25.96 -9.03 -1.68
CA VAL A 13 25.65 -9.94 -0.55
C VAL A 13 24.44 -9.53 0.32
N ARG A 14 23.78 -8.43 -0.02
CA ARG A 14 22.57 -7.97 0.70
C ARG A 14 21.29 -8.71 0.28
N CYS A 15 21.39 -9.56 -0.75
CA CYS A 15 20.26 -10.35 -1.21
C CYS A 15 20.51 -11.82 -0.91
N TYR A 16 19.48 -12.50 -0.40
CA TYR A 16 19.44 -13.94 -0.23
C TYR A 16 18.47 -14.54 -1.25
N GLY A 17 18.84 -15.66 -1.83
CA GLY A 17 17.98 -16.46 -2.68
C GLY A 17 18.15 -17.94 -2.35
N SER A 18 17.06 -18.68 -2.30
CA SER A 18 17.10 -20.13 -2.05
C SER A 18 17.90 -20.84 -3.12
N ALA A 19 18.78 -21.76 -2.72
CA ALA A 19 19.72 -22.43 -3.62
C ALA A 19 19.05 -23.40 -4.60
N ASP A 20 17.95 -24.02 -4.18
CA ASP A 20 17.20 -25.02 -4.96
C ASP A 20 15.71 -25.04 -4.54
N ALA A 21 14.90 -25.86 -5.23
CA ALA A 21 13.46 -25.98 -4.97
C ALA A 21 13.14 -26.48 -3.54
N ALA A 22 13.97 -27.36 -2.97
CA ALA A 22 13.76 -27.86 -1.61
C ALA A 22 14.08 -26.79 -0.57
N ALA A 23 15.16 -26.02 -0.77
CA ALA A 23 15.47 -24.85 0.03
C ALA A 23 14.34 -23.81 -0.07
N ALA A 24 13.87 -23.48 -1.27
CA ALA A 24 12.77 -22.55 -1.47
C ALA A 24 11.48 -22.99 -0.76
N ALA A 25 11.17 -24.28 -0.75
CA ALA A 25 10.01 -24.81 -0.02
C ALA A 25 10.14 -24.62 1.50
N ARG A 26 11.33 -24.87 2.07
CA ARG A 26 11.60 -24.65 3.50
C ARG A 26 11.56 -23.17 3.86
N ASP A 27 12.19 -22.33 3.06
CA ASP A 27 12.25 -20.89 3.28
C ASP A 27 10.84 -20.27 3.21
N ARG A 28 10.03 -20.66 2.23
CA ARG A 28 8.62 -20.27 2.15
C ARG A 28 7.82 -20.71 3.36
N ALA A 29 7.98 -21.95 3.83
CA ALA A 29 7.32 -22.45 5.02
C ALA A 29 7.76 -21.70 6.29
N PHE A 30 9.00 -21.23 6.33
CA PHE A 30 9.52 -20.44 7.45
C PHE A 30 8.98 -19.01 7.46
N PHE A 31 9.09 -18.29 6.32
CA PHE A 31 8.71 -16.88 6.24
C PHE A 31 7.20 -16.65 6.03
N PHE A 32 6.53 -17.59 5.36
CA PHE A 32 5.13 -17.47 4.95
C PHE A 32 4.33 -18.68 5.45
N ALA A 33 4.52 -19.08 6.71
CA ALA A 33 3.79 -20.20 7.30
C ALA A 33 2.28 -19.97 7.18
N ALA A 34 1.58 -20.93 6.57
CA ALA A 34 0.13 -20.95 6.55
C ALA A 34 -0.40 -20.96 7.99
N GLU A 35 -1.37 -20.15 8.24
CA GLU A 35 -2.28 -20.07 9.40
C GLU A 35 -1.66 -20.28 10.80
N GLY A 36 -1.72 -19.26 11.65
CA GLY A 36 -1.55 -19.36 13.11
C GLY A 36 -0.22 -18.92 13.69
N ARG A 37 0.76 -18.48 12.91
CA ARG A 37 1.84 -17.66 13.47
C ARG A 37 1.40 -16.21 13.43
N ASN A 38 1.00 -15.73 14.58
CA ASN A 38 0.95 -14.30 14.86
C ASN A 38 2.40 -13.79 14.77
N THR A 39 2.88 -13.55 13.55
CA THR A 39 4.05 -12.74 13.34
C THR A 39 3.64 -11.38 13.84
N GLY A 40 4.04 -11.03 15.06
CA GLY A 40 3.64 -9.80 15.71
C GLY A 40 3.74 -8.65 14.72
N ARG A 41 2.58 -8.15 14.29
CA ARG A 41 2.52 -7.05 13.35
C ARG A 41 3.12 -5.84 14.01
N VAL A 42 4.08 -5.26 13.36
CA VAL A 42 4.69 -4.03 13.81
C VAL A 42 3.93 -2.90 13.14
N SER A 43 2.98 -2.33 13.86
CA SER A 43 2.34 -1.06 13.48
C SER A 43 2.80 0.02 14.44
N SER A 44 2.92 1.26 13.97
CA SER A 44 3.23 2.42 14.81
C SER A 44 1.98 3.17 15.27
N VAL A 45 0.79 2.63 15.01
CA VAL A 45 -0.48 3.23 15.46
C VAL A 45 -0.45 3.42 16.99
N GLY A 46 -0.71 4.65 17.43
CA GLY A 46 -0.66 5.04 18.85
C GLY A 46 0.70 5.56 19.33
N ASP A 47 1.81 5.22 18.67
CA ASP A 47 3.15 5.69 19.05
C ASP A 47 3.51 7.04 18.41
N ARG A 48 3.01 7.28 17.20
CA ARG A 48 3.26 8.48 16.40
C ARG A 48 2.15 8.71 15.37
N PRO A 49 2.03 9.93 14.78
CA PRO A 49 1.15 10.14 13.65
C PRO A 49 1.53 9.26 12.46
N THR A 50 0.53 8.57 11.91
CA THR A 50 0.67 7.70 10.74
C THR A 50 -0.31 8.09 9.64
N SER A 51 -0.11 7.60 8.43
CA SER A 51 -1.03 7.72 7.31
C SER A 51 -1.04 6.44 6.50
N LEU A 52 -2.17 6.13 5.91
CA LEU A 52 -2.37 4.95 5.09
C LEU A 52 -2.15 5.26 3.62
N CYS A 53 -1.45 4.37 2.91
CA CYS A 53 -1.43 4.30 1.45
C CYS A 53 -1.87 2.91 1.02
N LEU A 54 -2.90 2.82 0.14
CA LEU A 54 -3.24 1.54 -0.50
C LEU A 54 -2.77 1.56 -1.94
N VAL A 55 -2.05 0.53 -2.36
CA VAL A 55 -1.84 0.26 -3.79
C VAL A 55 -3.02 -0.58 -4.26
N LYS A 56 -3.89 0.04 -5.05
CA LYS A 56 -5.19 -0.54 -5.44
C LYS A 56 -5.04 -1.81 -6.30
N PRO A 57 -6.06 -2.68 -6.33
CA PRO A 57 -6.05 -3.95 -7.06
C PRO A 57 -5.55 -3.86 -8.50
N HIS A 58 -6.07 -2.90 -9.30
CA HIS A 58 -5.64 -2.73 -10.70
C HIS A 58 -4.14 -2.34 -10.82
N ALA A 59 -3.63 -1.53 -9.88
CA ALA A 59 -2.21 -1.15 -9.86
C ALA A 59 -1.31 -2.33 -9.44
N MET A 60 -1.80 -3.18 -8.52
CA MET A 60 -1.16 -4.44 -8.17
C MET A 60 -1.08 -5.37 -9.39
N ALA A 61 -2.22 -5.58 -10.08
CA ALA A 61 -2.30 -6.42 -11.27
C ALA A 61 -1.40 -5.92 -12.42
N ALA A 62 -1.21 -4.61 -12.53
CA ALA A 62 -0.30 -4.00 -13.50
C ALA A 62 1.20 -4.07 -13.09
N GLY A 63 1.52 -4.59 -11.90
CA GLY A 63 2.89 -4.73 -11.41
C GLY A 63 3.51 -3.43 -10.86
N TYR A 64 2.70 -2.44 -10.52
CA TYR A 64 3.20 -1.12 -10.07
C TYR A 64 3.54 -1.06 -8.57
N ALA A 65 3.26 -2.11 -7.79
CA ALA A 65 3.47 -2.11 -6.34
C ALA A 65 4.90 -1.70 -5.94
N GLY A 66 5.92 -2.27 -6.58
CA GLY A 66 7.32 -1.94 -6.30
C GLY A 66 7.68 -0.49 -6.63
N LEU A 67 7.13 0.05 -7.74
CA LEU A 67 7.37 1.44 -8.14
C LEU A 67 6.69 2.45 -7.21
N VAL A 68 5.50 2.11 -6.70
CA VAL A 68 4.81 2.92 -5.70
C VAL A 68 5.57 2.89 -4.38
N LEU A 69 5.95 1.69 -3.92
CA LEU A 69 6.69 1.51 -2.67
C LEU A 69 8.04 2.25 -2.68
N ASP A 70 8.78 2.20 -3.77
CA ASP A 70 10.04 2.92 -3.95
C ASP A 70 9.87 4.43 -3.77
N GLN A 71 8.84 5.01 -4.39
CA GLN A 71 8.54 6.45 -4.27
C GLN A 71 8.06 6.82 -2.85
N VAL A 72 7.28 5.96 -2.19
CA VAL A 72 6.85 6.15 -0.81
C VAL A 72 8.05 6.11 0.14
N MET A 73 8.88 5.07 0.04
CA MET A 73 10.09 4.91 0.87
C MET A 73 11.13 6.01 0.65
N GLY A 74 11.12 6.65 -0.52
CA GLY A 74 11.96 7.80 -0.81
C GLY A 74 11.62 9.06 0.00
N LYS A 75 10.43 9.10 0.65
CA LYS A 75 9.95 10.27 1.41
C LYS A 75 9.51 9.95 2.83
N PHE A 76 9.10 8.72 3.11
CA PHE A 76 8.49 8.33 4.38
C PHE A 76 9.17 7.08 4.94
N HIS A 77 9.07 6.91 6.26
CA HIS A 77 9.32 5.63 6.88
C HIS A 77 8.11 4.72 6.74
N VAL A 78 8.28 3.57 6.11
CA VAL A 78 7.25 2.51 6.10
C VAL A 78 7.32 1.78 7.44
N THR A 79 6.23 1.81 8.21
CA THR A 79 6.16 1.25 9.55
C THR A 79 5.37 -0.05 9.60
N ALA A 80 4.42 -0.24 8.65
CA ALA A 80 3.78 -1.53 8.42
C ALA A 80 3.47 -1.72 6.92
N LEU A 81 3.47 -2.98 6.49
CA LEU A 81 3.25 -3.34 5.08
C LEU A 81 2.57 -4.72 5.03
N GLU A 82 1.39 -4.80 4.42
CA GLU A 82 0.67 -6.06 4.31
C GLU A 82 -0.28 -6.11 3.13
N MET A 83 -0.48 -7.32 2.58
CA MET A 83 -1.47 -7.56 1.53
C MET A 83 -2.81 -7.95 2.14
N PHE A 84 -3.87 -7.32 1.63
CA PHE A 84 -5.25 -7.59 2.02
C PHE A 84 -6.10 -8.05 0.85
N ASN A 85 -7.11 -8.84 1.17
CA ASN A 85 -8.20 -9.20 0.28
C ASN A 85 -9.49 -9.01 1.08
N LEU A 86 -10.19 -7.91 0.85
CA LEU A 86 -11.38 -7.56 1.63
C LEU A 86 -12.63 -8.22 1.06
N ASP A 87 -13.56 -8.51 1.95
CA ASP A 87 -14.95 -8.72 1.58
C ASP A 87 -15.69 -7.37 1.39
N ARG A 88 -16.93 -7.46 0.92
CA ARG A 88 -17.75 -6.28 0.66
C ARG A 88 -18.08 -5.50 1.94
N ALA A 89 -18.29 -6.18 3.06
CA ALA A 89 -18.67 -5.52 4.31
C ALA A 89 -17.54 -4.61 4.79
N ASN A 90 -16.33 -5.15 4.87
CA ASN A 90 -15.13 -4.40 5.27
C ASN A 90 -14.78 -3.27 4.28
N ALA A 91 -14.91 -3.51 2.97
CA ALA A 91 -14.68 -2.46 1.97
C ALA A 91 -15.73 -1.34 2.03
N THR A 92 -16.98 -1.68 2.32
CA THR A 92 -18.07 -0.72 2.52
C THR A 92 -17.84 0.11 3.78
N GLU A 93 -17.40 -0.51 4.87
CA GLU A 93 -17.06 0.16 6.12
C GLU A 93 -15.88 1.13 5.93
N PHE A 94 -14.81 0.68 5.31
CA PHE A 94 -13.65 1.53 5.02
C PHE A 94 -13.99 2.76 4.18
N TYR A 95 -14.85 2.61 3.18
CA TYR A 95 -15.25 3.72 2.30
C TYR A 95 -16.54 4.41 2.76
N GLU A 96 -17.07 4.17 3.97
CA GLU A 96 -18.35 4.73 4.42
C GLU A 96 -18.38 6.25 4.35
N VAL A 97 -17.26 6.92 4.60
CA VAL A 97 -17.12 8.38 4.54
C VAL A 97 -17.41 8.97 3.15
N TYR A 98 -17.28 8.18 2.10
CA TYR A 98 -17.56 8.58 0.70
C TYR A 98 -18.99 8.28 0.27
N LYS A 99 -19.77 7.55 1.08
CA LYS A 99 -21.13 7.13 0.75
C LYS A 99 -22.07 8.34 0.65
N GLY A 100 -22.68 8.50 -0.52
CA GLY A 100 -23.55 9.65 -0.80
C GLY A 100 -22.79 10.96 -1.09
N VAL A 101 -21.47 10.98 -1.00
CA VAL A 101 -20.61 12.12 -1.30
C VAL A 101 -20.04 12.03 -2.72
N THR A 102 -19.55 10.85 -3.08
CA THR A 102 -18.95 10.63 -4.41
C THR A 102 -19.83 9.72 -5.27
N PRO A 103 -20.11 10.08 -6.53
CA PRO A 103 -20.90 9.24 -7.45
C PRO A 103 -20.27 7.87 -7.71
N GLU A 104 -18.95 7.79 -7.65
CA GLU A 104 -18.16 6.59 -7.91
C GLU A 104 -18.12 5.59 -6.73
N TYR A 105 -18.76 5.88 -5.60
CA TYR A 105 -18.68 5.09 -4.36
C TYR A 105 -18.83 3.57 -4.58
N ASN A 106 -19.91 3.14 -5.29
CA ASN A 106 -20.13 1.73 -5.52
C ASN A 106 -19.00 1.09 -6.35
N ALA A 107 -18.52 1.81 -7.37
CA ALA A 107 -17.42 1.35 -8.20
C ALA A 107 -16.09 1.29 -7.43
N MET A 108 -15.87 2.19 -6.48
CA MET A 108 -14.69 2.16 -5.59
C MET A 108 -14.70 0.93 -4.68
N VAL A 109 -15.87 0.56 -4.13
CA VAL A 109 -16.04 -0.67 -3.33
C VAL A 109 -15.77 -1.90 -4.21
N GLU A 110 -16.36 -1.98 -5.41
CA GLU A 110 -16.12 -3.09 -6.35
C GLU A 110 -14.65 -3.22 -6.74
N GLU A 111 -13.98 -2.10 -7.01
CA GLU A 111 -12.55 -2.12 -7.31
C GLU A 111 -11.74 -2.67 -6.14
N LEU A 112 -12.00 -2.22 -4.91
CA LEU A 112 -11.21 -2.61 -3.73
C LEU A 112 -11.32 -4.11 -3.40
N ILE A 113 -12.47 -4.73 -3.69
CA ILE A 113 -12.70 -6.18 -3.48
C ILE A 113 -12.37 -7.05 -4.70
N SER A 114 -11.96 -6.45 -5.81
CA SER A 114 -11.76 -7.17 -7.07
C SER A 114 -10.58 -8.15 -7.05
N SER A 115 -9.55 -7.85 -6.29
CA SER A 115 -8.37 -8.71 -6.07
C SER A 115 -7.52 -8.17 -4.91
N PRO A 116 -6.50 -8.92 -4.45
CA PRO A 116 -5.61 -8.46 -3.40
C PRO A 116 -4.95 -7.12 -3.71
N PHE A 117 -4.78 -6.29 -2.68
CA PHE A 117 -4.12 -5.01 -2.73
C PHE A 117 -3.09 -4.88 -1.59
N LEU A 118 -2.22 -3.87 -1.66
CA LEU A 118 -1.17 -3.63 -0.67
C LEU A 118 -1.55 -2.45 0.20
N ALA A 119 -1.57 -2.62 1.52
CA ALA A 119 -1.66 -1.57 2.51
C ALA A 119 -0.27 -1.22 3.05
N ILE A 120 0.02 0.07 3.14
CA ILE A 120 1.30 0.64 3.56
C ILE A 120 1.00 1.68 4.65
N GLU A 121 1.46 1.44 5.87
CA GLU A 121 1.48 2.45 6.93
C GLU A 121 2.77 3.25 6.82
N VAL A 122 2.65 4.56 6.84
CA VAL A 122 3.80 5.46 6.76
C VAL A 122 3.82 6.45 7.92
N ALA A 123 5.05 6.82 8.33
CA ALA A 123 5.32 7.89 9.29
C ALA A 123 6.26 8.92 8.66
N ASP A 124 6.16 10.16 9.11
CA ASP A 124 7.06 11.23 8.71
C ASP A 124 8.45 11.01 9.32
N PRO A 125 9.54 11.09 8.54
CA PRO A 125 10.90 10.92 9.04
C PRO A 125 11.28 11.90 10.16
N ASP A 126 10.74 13.12 10.11
CA ASP A 126 11.02 14.20 11.05
C ASP A 126 10.03 14.22 12.24
N GLY A 127 9.09 13.25 12.30
CA GLY A 127 8.12 13.09 13.37
C GLY A 127 6.86 13.95 13.23
N GLY A 128 6.66 14.59 12.10
CA GLY A 128 5.45 15.34 11.76
C GLY A 128 4.25 14.46 11.41
N ASN A 129 3.13 15.08 10.99
CA ASN A 129 2.00 14.34 10.44
C ASN A 129 2.22 14.04 8.95
N PRO A 130 2.25 12.76 8.54
CA PRO A 130 2.61 12.36 7.18
C PRO A 130 1.49 12.61 6.15
N VAL A 131 0.25 12.89 6.56
CA VAL A 131 -0.93 12.92 5.69
C VAL A 131 -0.78 13.93 4.54
N GLU A 132 -0.42 15.18 4.83
CA GLU A 132 -0.29 16.20 3.78
C GLU A 132 0.82 15.84 2.78
N GLY A 133 1.95 15.35 3.26
CA GLY A 133 3.07 14.92 2.43
C GLY A 133 2.71 13.74 1.53
N LEU A 134 2.01 12.75 2.09
CA LEU A 134 1.54 11.58 1.35
C LEU A 134 0.49 11.96 0.29
N ARG A 135 -0.46 12.84 0.63
CA ARG A 135 -1.42 13.39 -0.35
C ARG A 135 -0.73 14.13 -1.48
N ALA A 136 0.31 14.90 -1.15
CA ALA A 136 1.10 15.60 -2.17
C ALA A 136 1.82 14.62 -3.11
N LEU A 137 2.34 13.50 -2.58
CA LEU A 137 2.94 12.42 -3.37
C LEU A 137 1.91 11.70 -4.24
N CYS A 138 0.73 11.40 -3.68
CA CYS A 138 -0.35 10.73 -4.41
C CYS A 138 -0.94 11.61 -5.51
N GLY A 139 -1.06 12.91 -5.27
CA GLY A 139 -1.64 13.87 -6.20
C GLY A 139 -3.18 13.87 -6.22
N PRO A 140 -3.80 14.70 -7.09
CA PRO A 140 -5.25 14.79 -7.25
C PRO A 140 -5.91 13.43 -7.48
N ALA A 141 -7.15 13.26 -6.95
CA ALA A 141 -7.90 12.00 -7.04
C ALA A 141 -8.21 11.59 -8.49
N ASP A 142 -8.44 12.57 -9.37
CA ASP A 142 -8.61 12.36 -10.79
C ASP A 142 -7.24 12.29 -11.49
N PRO A 143 -6.87 11.15 -12.11
CA PRO A 143 -5.57 11.01 -12.79
C PRO A 143 -5.39 11.96 -13.99
N GLU A 144 -6.46 12.37 -14.66
CA GLU A 144 -6.36 13.34 -15.76
C GLU A 144 -5.94 14.71 -15.21
N ILE A 145 -6.55 15.14 -14.13
CA ILE A 145 -6.17 16.37 -13.42
C ILE A 145 -4.75 16.24 -12.86
N ALA A 146 -4.41 15.09 -12.29
CA ALA A 146 -3.10 14.82 -11.74
C ALA A 146 -1.99 14.96 -12.80
N ARG A 147 -2.20 14.45 -14.01
CA ARG A 147 -1.24 14.56 -15.12
C ARG A 147 -0.98 16.00 -15.54
N VAL A 148 -2.00 16.85 -15.46
CA VAL A 148 -1.87 18.27 -15.81
C VAL A 148 -1.19 19.07 -14.70
N LEU A 149 -1.61 18.86 -13.45
CA LEU A 149 -1.17 19.69 -12.33
C LEU A 149 0.08 19.17 -11.61
N ARG A 150 0.25 17.85 -11.55
CA ARG A 150 1.30 17.15 -10.78
C ARG A 150 1.72 15.86 -11.48
N GLY A 151 2.27 15.97 -12.70
CA GLY A 151 2.63 14.82 -13.55
C GLY A 151 3.57 13.79 -12.92
N GLY A 152 4.35 14.19 -11.89
CA GLY A 152 5.20 13.29 -11.10
C GLY A 152 4.50 12.56 -9.95
N SER A 153 3.21 12.80 -9.70
CA SER A 153 2.47 12.15 -8.61
C SER A 153 2.08 10.70 -8.95
N LEU A 154 1.84 9.87 -7.93
CA LEU A 154 1.50 8.46 -8.11
C LEU A 154 0.24 8.27 -8.97
N ARG A 155 -0.81 9.06 -8.75
CA ARG A 155 -2.05 8.98 -9.52
C ARG A 155 -1.87 9.41 -10.98
N ALA A 156 -0.99 10.39 -11.24
CA ALA A 156 -0.64 10.78 -12.61
C ALA A 156 0.07 9.65 -13.37
N GLN A 157 0.96 8.92 -12.69
CA GLN A 157 1.77 7.88 -13.27
C GLN A 157 1.01 6.56 -13.43
N PHE A 158 0.23 6.14 -12.42
CA PHE A 158 -0.33 4.80 -12.31
C PHE A 158 -1.85 4.75 -12.37
N GLY A 159 -2.55 5.88 -12.28
CA GLY A 159 -4.00 5.94 -12.36
C GLY A 159 -4.52 5.80 -13.79
N GLN A 160 -5.67 5.18 -13.96
CA GLN A 160 -6.39 5.02 -15.23
C GLN A 160 -7.56 6.01 -15.30
N ASP A 161 -8.41 6.01 -14.28
CA ASP A 161 -9.61 6.83 -14.14
C ASP A 161 -9.85 7.18 -12.66
N LYS A 162 -10.97 7.82 -12.33
CA LYS A 162 -11.30 8.25 -10.95
C LYS A 162 -11.48 7.10 -9.96
N VAL A 163 -11.88 5.92 -10.44
CA VAL A 163 -12.03 4.70 -9.62
C VAL A 163 -10.70 3.96 -9.52
N LYS A 164 -10.11 3.67 -10.68
CA LYS A 164 -8.80 3.02 -10.84
C LYS A 164 -7.68 4.06 -10.85
N ASN A 165 -7.58 4.83 -9.78
CA ASN A 165 -6.66 5.95 -9.70
C ASN A 165 -5.27 5.63 -9.10
N GLY A 166 -4.90 4.35 -9.10
CA GLY A 166 -3.57 3.87 -8.69
C GLY A 166 -3.49 3.60 -7.19
N VAL A 167 -3.69 4.62 -6.39
CA VAL A 167 -3.53 4.56 -4.93
C VAL A 167 -4.67 5.26 -4.19
N HIS A 168 -5.00 4.75 -2.99
CA HIS A 168 -5.68 5.53 -1.95
C HIS A 168 -4.62 6.14 -1.02
N CYS A 169 -4.92 7.27 -0.41
CA CYS A 169 -4.20 7.82 0.72
C CYS A 169 -5.19 8.52 1.65
N THR A 170 -4.89 8.54 2.94
CA THR A 170 -5.69 9.24 3.95
C THR A 170 -5.95 10.69 3.55
N ASP A 171 -7.18 11.15 3.72
CA ASP A 171 -7.60 12.50 3.30
C ASP A 171 -7.37 13.56 4.39
N LEU A 172 -7.62 13.26 5.65
CA LEU A 172 -7.54 14.20 6.76
C LEU A 172 -6.48 13.77 7.79
N PRO A 173 -5.76 14.73 8.41
CA PRO A 173 -4.75 14.43 9.42
C PRO A 173 -5.24 13.60 10.60
N GLU A 174 -6.49 13.80 11.02
CA GLU A 174 -7.15 13.07 12.10
C GLU A 174 -7.49 11.62 11.75
N ASP A 175 -7.67 11.30 10.48
CA ASP A 175 -8.07 9.96 10.02
C ASP A 175 -6.86 9.04 9.81
N GLY A 176 -5.63 9.58 9.77
CA GLY A 176 -4.43 8.80 9.43
C GLY A 176 -4.23 7.57 10.30
N SER A 177 -4.26 7.76 11.62
CA SER A 177 -4.11 6.66 12.56
C SER A 177 -5.32 5.72 12.57
N LEU A 178 -6.54 6.24 12.36
CA LEU A 178 -7.77 5.44 12.32
C LEU A 178 -7.79 4.50 11.12
N GLU A 179 -7.43 4.99 9.93
CA GLU A 179 -7.32 4.15 8.74
C GLU A 179 -6.22 3.08 8.89
N CYS A 180 -5.07 3.43 9.49
CA CYS A 180 -4.02 2.46 9.78
C CYS A 180 -4.49 1.41 10.80
N GLU A 181 -5.18 1.82 11.88
CA GLU A 181 -5.75 0.91 12.87
C GLU A 181 -6.75 -0.06 12.25
N PHE A 182 -7.60 0.41 11.33
CA PHE A 182 -8.55 -0.44 10.62
C PHE A 182 -7.85 -1.61 9.93
N PHE A 183 -6.78 -1.35 9.15
CA PHE A 183 -6.05 -2.39 8.44
C PHE A 183 -5.13 -3.22 9.35
N PHE A 184 -4.31 -2.57 10.15
CA PHE A 184 -3.20 -3.24 10.85
C PHE A 184 -3.54 -3.71 12.27
N SER A 185 -4.73 -3.42 12.77
CA SER A 185 -5.21 -3.88 14.08
C SER A 185 -6.56 -4.60 13.98
N ILE A 186 -7.60 -3.93 13.46
CA ILE A 186 -8.97 -4.46 13.48
C ILE A 186 -9.13 -5.64 12.53
N LEU A 187 -8.75 -5.50 11.26
CA LEU A 187 -8.85 -6.58 10.27
C LEU A 187 -7.89 -7.75 10.52
N CYS A 188 -7.00 -7.56 11.45
CA CYS A 188 -5.92 -8.47 11.74
C CYS A 188 -6.08 -9.21 13.07
N SER A 189 -7.13 -8.91 13.82
CA SER A 189 -7.47 -9.55 15.11
C SER A 189 -8.15 -10.92 15.00
#